data_0b55003197bea23aca8d2be18e7e6bb7
#
_entry.id   0b55003197bea23aca8d2be18e7e6bb7
#
_cell.length_a   1.000
_cell.length_b   1.000
_cell.length_c   1.000
_cell.angle_alpha   90.00
_cell.angle_beta   90.00
_cell.angle_gamma   90.00
#
_symmetry.space_group_name_H-M   'P 1'
#
loop_
_entity.id
_entity.type
_entity.pdbx_description
1 polymer ?
#
loop_
_entity_poly.entity_id
_entity_poly.type
_entity_poly.pdbx_seq_one_letter_code
_entity_poly.pdbx_strand_id
1 'polypeptide(L)'
;MSKVKVTILFSTYNGEKTLPTMLDALCASTLPKEEWKIVAVDNNSSDDSAAVLNSYKERLPLEVYFEPKQGKQYALTLGFRHLEGELVILTDDDVIPAPDWIEQFLTLADEQPQFAIFGGLITPEWEERPAPWLINYGHLGILYALNGGLPEGPISAALISGPNSAFRRSILGSGYIVHDGLGPDATVAQFPMGEDTAFALRLEKNGAKAFHSRHPGVRHIVRKGYVNEGWVLRRGERYGMGLVIVRPDLFDRKTKIGGLPIASALRWLLMVPASVVVKRFPLSGVRFKLLWAQSVRQGILRQFLKQRSTMNKTIYSQVGAK
;
A
#
# COMPACT_ATOMS: atom_id res chain seq x y z
N MET A 1 -25.27 -14.65 -18.03
CA MET A 1 -24.65 -13.72 -17.07
C MET A 1 -23.50 -14.46 -16.41
N SER A 2 -22.35 -13.83 -16.22
CA SER A 2 -21.22 -14.45 -15.51
C SER A 2 -21.68 -14.84 -14.09
N LYS A 3 -21.27 -16.03 -13.63
CA LYS A 3 -21.54 -16.51 -12.26
C LYS A 3 -20.64 -15.84 -11.25
N VAL A 4 -19.54 -15.24 -11.73
CA VAL A 4 -18.53 -14.55 -10.91
C VAL A 4 -19.12 -13.25 -10.34
N LYS A 5 -19.15 -13.16 -9.01
CA LYS A 5 -19.56 -11.97 -8.24
C LYS A 5 -18.38 -11.09 -7.85
N VAL A 6 -17.22 -11.72 -7.57
CA VAL A 6 -16.03 -11.07 -7.02
C VAL A 6 -14.78 -11.43 -7.81
N THR A 7 -13.94 -10.43 -8.10
CA THR A 7 -12.55 -10.65 -8.52
C THR A 7 -11.60 -10.26 -7.37
N ILE A 8 -10.73 -11.18 -6.96
CA ILE A 8 -9.59 -10.87 -6.11
C ILE A 8 -8.42 -10.51 -7.03
N LEU A 9 -7.84 -9.34 -6.85
CA LEU A 9 -6.70 -8.88 -7.62
C LEU A 9 -5.50 -8.61 -6.70
N PHE A 10 -4.37 -9.21 -7.03
CA PHE A 10 -3.09 -8.90 -6.41
C PHE A 10 -1.94 -8.96 -7.42
N SER A 11 -0.84 -8.28 -7.09
CA SER A 11 0.42 -8.42 -7.79
C SER A 11 1.45 -9.07 -6.88
N THR A 12 2.37 -9.82 -7.46
CA THR A 12 3.51 -10.41 -6.72
C THR A 12 4.82 -10.02 -7.37
N TYR A 13 5.84 -9.87 -6.54
CA TYR A 13 7.24 -9.72 -6.94
C TYR A 13 8.15 -10.40 -5.93
N ASN A 14 8.77 -11.50 -6.32
CA ASN A 14 9.60 -12.35 -5.45
C ASN A 14 8.82 -12.80 -4.19
N GLY A 15 7.61 -13.33 -4.43
CA GLY A 15 6.66 -13.76 -3.42
C GLY A 15 6.70 -15.27 -3.11
N GLU A 16 7.69 -16.04 -3.59
CA GLU A 16 7.76 -17.49 -3.43
C GLU A 16 7.53 -17.98 -1.99
N LYS A 17 7.92 -17.16 -1.00
CA LYS A 17 7.83 -17.50 0.44
C LYS A 17 6.48 -17.20 1.06
N THR A 18 5.70 -16.27 0.53
CA THR A 18 4.42 -15.83 1.09
C THR A 18 3.23 -16.37 0.32
N LEU A 19 3.36 -16.51 -0.99
CA LEU A 19 2.31 -17.01 -1.89
C LEU A 19 1.70 -18.33 -1.42
N PRO A 20 2.46 -19.38 -1.03
CA PRO A 20 1.85 -20.64 -0.60
C PRO A 20 0.89 -20.45 0.58
N THR A 21 1.28 -19.66 1.59
CA THR A 21 0.47 -19.41 2.77
C THR A 21 -0.83 -18.66 2.42
N MET A 22 -0.75 -17.65 1.55
CA MET A 22 -1.92 -16.91 1.07
C MET A 22 -2.84 -17.79 0.24
N LEU A 23 -2.30 -18.53 -0.74
CA LEU A 23 -3.09 -19.35 -1.66
C LEU A 23 -3.74 -20.55 -0.95
N ASP A 24 -3.06 -21.16 0.03
CA ASP A 24 -3.66 -22.21 0.87
C ASP A 24 -4.82 -21.65 1.71
N ALA A 25 -4.70 -20.44 2.25
CA ALA A 25 -5.81 -19.79 2.94
C ALA A 25 -7.00 -19.52 2.01
N LEU A 26 -6.76 -19.11 0.77
CA LEU A 26 -7.82 -18.96 -0.25
C LEU A 26 -8.45 -20.30 -0.67
N CYS A 27 -7.70 -21.41 -0.65
CA CYS A 27 -8.28 -22.74 -0.86
C CYS A 27 -9.32 -23.13 0.20
N ALA A 28 -9.23 -22.55 1.39
CA ALA A 28 -10.17 -22.76 2.50
C ALA A 28 -11.39 -21.81 2.44
N SER A 29 -11.55 -21.01 1.39
CA SER A 29 -12.69 -20.10 1.25
C SER A 29 -14.02 -20.84 1.28
N THR A 30 -14.98 -20.29 2.02
CA THR A 30 -16.34 -20.83 2.17
C THR A 30 -17.22 -20.52 0.97
N LEU A 31 -16.91 -19.45 0.20
CA LEU A 31 -17.67 -19.11 -1.01
C LEU A 31 -17.41 -20.11 -2.14
N PRO A 32 -18.45 -20.61 -2.84
CA PRO A 32 -18.29 -21.51 -3.98
C PRO A 32 -17.35 -20.95 -5.07
N LYS A 33 -16.41 -21.77 -5.54
CA LYS A 33 -15.32 -21.33 -6.45
C LYS A 33 -15.81 -20.72 -7.77
N GLU A 34 -16.99 -21.07 -8.19
CA GLU A 34 -17.64 -20.54 -9.40
C GLU A 34 -18.21 -19.12 -9.24
N GLU A 35 -18.25 -18.60 -7.99
CA GLU A 35 -18.77 -17.27 -7.70
C GLU A 35 -17.67 -16.19 -7.59
N TRP A 36 -16.41 -16.58 -7.64
CA TRP A 36 -15.28 -15.67 -7.58
C TRP A 36 -14.14 -16.13 -8.46
N LYS A 37 -13.19 -15.24 -8.71
CA LYS A 37 -11.96 -15.55 -9.43
C LYS A 37 -10.78 -14.77 -8.83
N ILE A 38 -9.59 -15.25 -9.12
CA ILE A 38 -8.34 -14.59 -8.78
C ILE A 38 -7.65 -14.13 -10.05
N VAL A 39 -7.25 -12.88 -10.08
CA VAL A 39 -6.34 -12.30 -11.07
C VAL A 39 -5.01 -12.01 -10.34
N ALA A 40 -4.03 -12.86 -10.55
CA ALA A 40 -2.69 -12.69 -10.03
C ALA A 40 -1.77 -12.15 -11.13
N VAL A 41 -1.01 -11.11 -10.84
CA VAL A 41 -0.06 -10.56 -11.80
C VAL A 41 1.37 -10.71 -11.25
N ASP A 42 2.16 -11.55 -11.89
CA ASP A 42 3.60 -11.64 -11.64
C ASP A 42 4.31 -10.43 -12.26
N ASN A 43 4.88 -9.59 -11.43
CA ASN A 43 5.58 -8.37 -11.85
C ASN A 43 7.07 -8.62 -12.09
N ASN A 44 7.38 -9.59 -12.96
CA ASN A 44 8.74 -9.93 -13.37
C ASN A 44 9.59 -10.45 -12.19
N SER A 45 9.05 -11.42 -11.45
CA SER A 45 9.79 -12.10 -10.38
C SER A 45 10.99 -12.87 -10.92
N SER A 46 12.04 -12.96 -10.11
CA SER A 46 13.27 -13.71 -10.39
C SER A 46 13.42 -14.97 -9.54
N ASP A 47 12.47 -15.23 -8.65
CA ASP A 47 12.35 -16.42 -7.82
C ASP A 47 11.29 -17.40 -8.39
N ASP A 48 10.88 -18.40 -7.62
CA ASP A 48 9.92 -19.42 -8.04
C ASP A 48 8.44 -18.97 -7.94
N SER A 49 8.15 -17.66 -7.82
CA SER A 49 6.79 -17.13 -7.71
C SER A 49 5.86 -17.62 -8.83
N ALA A 50 6.33 -17.59 -10.08
CA ALA A 50 5.54 -18.06 -11.22
C ALA A 50 5.20 -19.56 -11.15
N ALA A 51 6.16 -20.39 -10.71
CA ALA A 51 5.94 -21.83 -10.53
C ALA A 51 4.93 -22.08 -9.41
N VAL A 52 5.05 -21.35 -8.28
CA VAL A 52 4.08 -21.41 -7.17
C VAL A 52 2.68 -21.06 -7.67
N LEU A 53 2.49 -19.93 -8.33
CA LEU A 53 1.16 -19.54 -8.86
C LEU A 53 0.58 -20.61 -9.78
N ASN A 54 1.37 -21.15 -10.69
CA ASN A 54 0.91 -22.18 -11.62
C ASN A 54 0.47 -23.48 -10.92
N SER A 55 1.10 -23.85 -9.81
CA SER A 55 0.75 -25.06 -9.06
C SER A 55 -0.63 -25.01 -8.38
N TYR A 56 -1.20 -23.80 -8.22
CA TYR A 56 -2.52 -23.62 -7.60
C TYR A 56 -3.68 -23.51 -8.60
N LYS A 57 -3.45 -23.50 -9.92
CA LYS A 57 -4.50 -23.32 -10.93
C LYS A 57 -5.58 -24.39 -10.91
N GLU A 58 -5.25 -25.61 -10.54
CA GLU A 58 -6.24 -26.68 -10.42
C GLU A 58 -7.04 -26.62 -9.11
N ARG A 59 -6.49 -25.93 -8.08
CA ARG A 59 -7.10 -25.82 -6.76
C ARG A 59 -7.94 -24.56 -6.60
N LEU A 60 -7.63 -23.49 -7.34
CA LEU A 60 -8.23 -22.16 -7.25
C LEU A 60 -8.70 -21.67 -8.63
N PRO A 61 -9.74 -20.83 -8.68
CA PRO A 61 -10.15 -20.14 -9.91
C PRO A 61 -9.16 -19.01 -10.26
N LEU A 62 -7.92 -19.38 -10.57
CA LEU A 62 -6.75 -18.53 -10.66
C LEU A 62 -6.32 -18.29 -12.11
N GLU A 63 -6.34 -17.03 -12.51
CA GLU A 63 -5.72 -16.54 -13.74
C GLU A 63 -4.40 -15.83 -13.40
N VAL A 64 -3.33 -16.19 -14.10
CA VAL A 64 -1.98 -15.64 -13.87
C VAL A 64 -1.55 -14.86 -15.11
N TYR A 65 -1.17 -13.62 -14.90
CA TYR A 65 -0.66 -12.71 -15.93
C TYR A 65 0.77 -12.29 -15.60
N PHE A 66 1.51 -11.88 -16.62
CA PHE A 66 2.89 -11.43 -16.48
C PHE A 66 3.04 -9.97 -16.94
N GLU A 67 3.60 -9.13 -16.06
CA GLU A 67 3.92 -7.73 -16.36
C GLU A 67 5.44 -7.53 -16.29
N PRO A 68 6.13 -7.35 -17.46
CA PRO A 68 7.58 -7.23 -17.50
C PRO A 68 8.10 -5.92 -16.91
N LYS A 69 7.27 -4.85 -16.89
CA LYS A 69 7.69 -3.57 -16.35
C LYS A 69 7.54 -3.58 -14.83
N GLN A 70 8.69 -3.44 -14.15
CA GLN A 70 8.73 -3.39 -12.69
C GLN A 70 7.91 -2.22 -12.13
N GLY A 71 7.14 -2.51 -11.09
CA GLY A 71 6.31 -1.57 -10.35
C GLY A 71 4.89 -2.09 -10.14
N LYS A 72 4.47 -2.22 -8.87
CA LYS A 72 3.13 -2.70 -8.46
C LYS A 72 2.00 -2.06 -9.28
N GLN A 73 2.12 -0.78 -9.57
CA GLN A 73 1.15 -0.03 -10.38
C GLN A 73 0.96 -0.58 -11.80
N TYR A 74 2.03 -1.03 -12.46
CA TYR A 74 1.94 -1.58 -13.81
C TYR A 74 1.24 -2.93 -13.78
N ALA A 75 1.62 -3.76 -12.81
CA ALA A 75 0.98 -5.05 -12.58
C ALA A 75 -0.52 -4.90 -12.29
N LEU A 76 -0.91 -4.01 -11.37
CA LEU A 76 -2.32 -3.75 -11.09
C LEU A 76 -3.04 -3.18 -12.32
N THR A 77 -2.43 -2.29 -13.09
CA THR A 77 -3.02 -1.76 -14.33
C THR A 77 -3.30 -2.87 -15.35
N LEU A 78 -2.42 -3.86 -15.46
CA LEU A 78 -2.67 -5.05 -16.27
C LEU A 78 -3.84 -5.86 -15.70
N GLY A 79 -3.82 -6.16 -14.41
CA GLY A 79 -4.87 -6.94 -13.75
C GLY A 79 -6.26 -6.31 -13.86
N PHE A 80 -6.36 -4.98 -13.84
CA PHE A 80 -7.63 -4.26 -14.01
C PHE A 80 -8.34 -4.53 -15.34
N ARG A 81 -7.64 -5.01 -16.35
CA ARG A 81 -8.25 -5.38 -17.65
C ARG A 81 -9.01 -6.70 -17.61
N HIS A 82 -8.82 -7.47 -16.54
CA HIS A 82 -9.34 -8.83 -16.39
C HIS A 82 -10.36 -8.97 -15.25
N LEU A 83 -10.88 -7.84 -14.76
CA LEU A 83 -11.87 -7.81 -13.68
C LEU A 83 -13.25 -8.27 -14.15
N GLU A 84 -13.87 -9.12 -13.35
CA GLU A 84 -15.26 -9.57 -13.50
C GLU A 84 -16.04 -9.36 -12.20
N GLY A 85 -17.36 -9.59 -12.25
CA GLY A 85 -18.23 -9.40 -11.08
C GLY A 85 -18.48 -7.95 -10.74
N GLU A 86 -19.19 -7.73 -9.64
CA GLU A 86 -19.59 -6.42 -9.17
C GLU A 86 -18.63 -5.84 -8.13
N LEU A 87 -17.92 -6.71 -7.43
CA LEU A 87 -16.96 -6.35 -6.39
C LEU A 87 -15.53 -6.77 -6.79
N VAL A 88 -14.57 -5.91 -6.51
CA VAL A 88 -13.15 -6.17 -6.70
C VAL A 88 -12.46 -6.05 -5.35
N ILE A 89 -11.82 -7.12 -4.89
CA ILE A 89 -11.00 -7.11 -3.69
C ILE A 89 -9.55 -6.93 -4.12
N LEU A 90 -8.91 -5.84 -3.69
CA LEU A 90 -7.47 -5.64 -3.81
C LEU A 90 -6.79 -6.16 -2.55
N THR A 91 -5.70 -6.88 -2.75
CA THR A 91 -4.91 -7.46 -1.66
C THR A 91 -3.43 -7.54 -2.05
N ASP A 92 -2.58 -7.97 -1.12
CA ASP A 92 -1.15 -8.22 -1.33
C ASP A 92 -0.86 -9.73 -1.24
N ASP A 93 0.30 -10.17 -1.71
CA ASP A 93 0.73 -11.58 -1.74
C ASP A 93 1.30 -12.08 -0.40
N ASP A 94 1.24 -11.26 0.64
CA ASP A 94 1.71 -11.54 1.99
C ASP A 94 0.61 -11.40 3.06
N VAL A 95 -0.64 -11.71 2.68
CA VAL A 95 -1.78 -11.76 3.61
C VAL A 95 -2.33 -13.17 3.77
N ILE A 96 -2.97 -13.43 4.89
CA ILE A 96 -3.67 -14.68 5.21
C ILE A 96 -5.14 -14.31 5.46
N PRO A 97 -6.03 -14.45 4.45
CA PRO A 97 -7.44 -14.18 4.61
C PRO A 97 -8.13 -15.20 5.51
N ALA A 98 -9.19 -14.76 6.23
CA ALA A 98 -10.08 -15.65 6.92
C ALA A 98 -10.89 -16.50 5.91
N PRO A 99 -11.36 -17.71 6.26
CA PRO A 99 -12.12 -18.56 5.34
C PRO A 99 -13.38 -17.91 4.75
N ASP A 100 -14.06 -17.07 5.52
CA ASP A 100 -15.27 -16.33 5.14
C ASP A 100 -15.01 -14.93 4.58
N TRP A 101 -13.75 -14.57 4.35
CA TRP A 101 -13.32 -13.23 3.96
C TRP A 101 -14.03 -12.66 2.73
N ILE A 102 -14.20 -13.46 1.69
CA ILE A 102 -14.87 -13.04 0.45
C ILE A 102 -16.37 -12.84 0.69
N GLU A 103 -17.01 -13.77 1.40
CA GLU A 103 -18.42 -13.67 1.79
C GLU A 103 -18.68 -12.42 2.64
N GLN A 104 -17.80 -12.12 3.59
CA GLN A 104 -17.94 -10.94 4.45
C GLN A 104 -17.88 -9.64 3.63
N PHE A 105 -17.03 -9.55 2.61
CA PHE A 105 -17.04 -8.39 1.72
C PHE A 105 -18.29 -8.29 0.86
N LEU A 106 -18.83 -9.40 0.37
CA LEU A 106 -20.10 -9.41 -0.37
C LEU A 106 -21.25 -8.95 0.54
N THR A 107 -21.37 -9.56 1.72
CA THR A 107 -22.37 -9.19 2.72
C THR A 107 -22.29 -7.71 3.08
N LEU A 108 -21.07 -7.21 3.37
CA LEU A 108 -20.83 -5.81 3.67
C LEU A 108 -21.26 -4.88 2.52
N ALA A 109 -20.96 -5.28 1.27
CA ALA A 109 -21.37 -4.51 0.11
C ALA A 109 -22.89 -4.48 -0.06
N ASP A 110 -23.59 -5.59 0.20
CA ASP A 110 -25.04 -5.68 0.12
C ASP A 110 -25.74 -4.87 1.22
N GLU A 111 -25.24 -4.94 2.47
CA GLU A 111 -25.76 -4.22 3.62
C GLU A 111 -25.48 -2.71 3.56
N GLN A 112 -24.44 -2.30 2.83
CA GLN A 112 -23.99 -0.90 2.75
C GLN A 112 -24.02 -0.38 1.30
N PRO A 113 -25.19 -0.35 0.62
CA PRO A 113 -25.28 -0.03 -0.81
C PRO A 113 -24.85 1.41 -1.15
N GLN A 114 -24.87 2.33 -0.16
CA GLN A 114 -24.46 3.74 -0.32
C GLN A 114 -22.94 3.94 -0.32
N PHE A 115 -22.16 2.89 0.02
CA PHE A 115 -20.71 2.90 -0.02
C PHE A 115 -20.17 2.12 -1.23
N ALA A 116 -19.01 2.52 -1.70
CA ALA A 116 -18.39 1.92 -2.87
C ALA A 116 -16.93 1.52 -2.64
N ILE A 117 -16.36 1.92 -1.51
CA ILE A 117 -15.02 1.58 -1.05
C ILE A 117 -15.16 0.94 0.33
N PHE A 118 -14.59 -0.24 0.51
CA PHE A 118 -14.66 -0.99 1.76
C PHE A 118 -13.26 -1.35 2.24
N GLY A 119 -13.02 -1.22 3.52
CA GLY A 119 -11.81 -1.69 4.19
C GLY A 119 -12.13 -2.74 5.23
N GLY A 120 -11.33 -3.80 5.27
CA GLY A 120 -11.43 -4.83 6.28
C GLY A 120 -10.34 -4.71 7.35
N LEU A 121 -10.49 -5.51 8.42
CA LEU A 121 -9.53 -5.60 9.51
C LEU A 121 -8.20 -6.21 9.05
N ILE A 122 -7.09 -5.57 9.42
CA ILE A 122 -5.73 -6.07 9.19
C ILE A 122 -5.05 -6.23 10.55
N THR A 123 -4.74 -7.49 10.89
CA THR A 123 -3.97 -7.85 12.09
C THR A 123 -2.60 -8.39 11.68
N PRO A 124 -1.60 -8.37 12.56
CA PRO A 124 -0.28 -8.88 12.19
C PRO A 124 -0.16 -10.39 12.34
N GLU A 125 0.56 -11.01 11.41
CA GLU A 125 1.17 -12.32 11.53
C GLU A 125 2.69 -12.12 11.62
N TRP A 126 3.23 -12.06 12.84
CA TRP A 126 4.64 -11.78 13.06
C TRP A 126 5.49 -13.04 12.86
N GLU A 127 6.43 -13.03 11.90
CA GLU A 127 7.46 -14.10 11.81
C GLU A 127 8.39 -14.11 13.03
N GLU A 128 8.61 -12.93 13.63
CA GLU A 128 9.39 -12.76 14.86
C GLU A 128 8.71 -11.71 15.74
N ARG A 129 8.58 -12.01 17.03
CA ARG A 129 7.97 -11.06 17.98
C ARG A 129 8.74 -9.73 17.98
N PRO A 130 8.09 -8.63 17.63
CA PRO A 130 8.74 -7.33 17.57
C PRO A 130 9.12 -6.83 18.97
N ALA A 131 10.20 -6.06 19.02
CA ALA A 131 10.64 -5.44 20.27
C ALA A 131 9.60 -4.46 20.82
N PRO A 132 9.50 -4.28 22.18
CA PRO A 132 8.51 -3.43 22.81
C PRO A 132 8.45 -1.99 22.28
N TRP A 133 9.60 -1.41 21.89
CA TRP A 133 9.63 -0.06 21.31
C TRP A 133 8.80 0.06 20.02
N LEU A 134 8.79 -1.00 19.19
CA LEU A 134 8.08 -0.99 17.94
C LEU A 134 6.57 -1.10 18.17
N ILE A 135 6.15 -1.97 19.07
CA ILE A 135 4.73 -2.12 19.43
C ILE A 135 4.18 -0.86 20.10
N ASN A 136 4.92 -0.30 21.06
CA ASN A 136 4.41 0.80 21.89
C ASN A 136 4.50 2.17 21.21
N TYR A 137 5.44 2.35 20.28
CA TYR A 137 5.72 3.66 19.68
C TYR A 137 5.73 3.65 18.16
N GLY A 138 5.73 2.47 17.52
CA GLY A 138 5.69 2.34 16.08
C GLY A 138 4.37 2.82 15.48
N HIS A 139 4.44 3.42 14.31
CA HIS A 139 3.27 3.77 13.50
C HIS A 139 2.81 2.54 12.70
N LEU A 140 2.24 1.54 13.38
CA LEU A 140 1.98 0.21 12.81
C LEU A 140 1.08 0.24 11.56
N GLY A 141 0.15 1.19 11.46
CA GLY A 141 -0.65 1.42 10.26
C GLY A 141 0.19 1.84 9.05
N ILE A 142 1.18 2.74 9.26
CA ILE A 142 2.08 3.19 8.19
C ILE A 142 3.12 2.12 7.87
N LEU A 143 3.60 1.42 8.89
CA LEU A 143 4.65 0.42 8.73
C LEU A 143 4.14 -0.88 8.08
N TYR A 144 2.98 -1.36 8.51
CA TYR A 144 2.50 -2.70 8.18
C TYR A 144 1.01 -2.73 7.82
N ALA A 145 0.42 -1.58 7.50
CA ALA A 145 -1.02 -1.44 7.19
C ALA A 145 -1.99 -1.90 8.30
N LEU A 146 -1.51 -2.12 9.55
CA LEU A 146 -2.36 -2.60 10.64
C LEU A 146 -3.38 -1.54 11.05
N ASN A 147 -4.64 -1.92 11.15
CA ASN A 147 -5.74 -0.99 11.34
C ASN A 147 -6.70 -1.34 12.49
N GLY A 148 -6.31 -2.26 13.38
CA GLY A 148 -7.16 -2.73 14.50
C GLY A 148 -7.70 -1.64 15.42
N GLY A 149 -7.15 -0.43 15.40
CA GLY A 149 -7.65 0.74 16.13
C GLY A 149 -8.66 1.61 15.38
N LEU A 150 -8.97 1.31 14.12
CA LEU A 150 -9.97 2.07 13.36
C LEU A 150 -11.39 1.73 13.84
N PRO A 151 -12.27 2.74 13.90
CA PRO A 151 -13.68 2.51 14.18
C PRO A 151 -14.35 1.77 13.03
N GLU A 152 -15.39 1.01 13.31
CA GLU A 152 -16.31 0.50 12.32
C GLU A 152 -17.26 1.61 11.86
N GLY A 153 -17.54 1.66 10.56
CA GLY A 153 -18.45 2.66 10.01
C GLY A 153 -17.84 3.51 8.87
N PRO A 154 -18.51 4.62 8.51
CA PRO A 154 -18.03 5.55 7.50
C PRO A 154 -16.69 6.17 7.90
N ILE A 155 -15.72 6.13 6.98
CA ILE A 155 -14.39 6.73 7.18
C ILE A 155 -13.90 7.41 5.89
N SER A 156 -12.82 8.20 5.99
CA SER A 156 -12.13 8.66 4.77
C SER A 156 -11.46 7.50 4.06
N ALA A 157 -11.55 7.49 2.73
CA ALA A 157 -10.87 6.51 1.89
C ALA A 157 -9.34 6.50 2.07
N ALA A 158 -8.77 7.61 2.56
CA ALA A 158 -7.34 7.68 2.91
C ALA A 158 -6.90 6.70 4.01
N LEU A 159 -7.85 6.17 4.79
CA LEU A 159 -7.60 5.22 5.88
C LEU A 159 -7.79 3.76 5.44
N ILE A 160 -8.28 3.53 4.22
CA ILE A 160 -8.39 2.20 3.65
C ILE A 160 -7.00 1.76 3.17
N SER A 161 -6.57 0.59 3.61
CA SER A 161 -5.25 0.03 3.30
C SER A 161 -5.34 -1.02 2.21
N GLY A 162 -4.42 -0.98 1.24
CA GLY A 162 -4.38 -1.86 0.08
C GLY A 162 -4.48 -3.36 0.38
N PRO A 163 -3.76 -3.91 1.39
CA PRO A 163 -3.78 -5.35 1.67
C PRO A 163 -5.16 -5.94 1.99
N ASN A 164 -6.14 -5.11 2.38
CA ASN A 164 -7.50 -5.57 2.68
C ASN A 164 -8.55 -4.51 2.31
N SER A 165 -8.76 -4.33 1.02
CA SER A 165 -9.71 -3.36 0.49
C SER A 165 -10.59 -3.94 -0.60
N ALA A 166 -11.85 -3.49 -0.67
CA ALA A 166 -12.76 -3.86 -1.74
C ALA A 166 -13.41 -2.63 -2.37
N PHE A 167 -13.75 -2.73 -3.64
CA PHE A 167 -14.29 -1.64 -4.44
C PHE A 167 -15.44 -2.15 -5.30
N ARG A 168 -16.54 -1.40 -5.39
CA ARG A 168 -17.53 -1.69 -6.43
C ARG A 168 -16.90 -1.44 -7.80
N ARG A 169 -16.99 -2.41 -8.69
CA ARG A 169 -16.39 -2.32 -10.03
C ARG A 169 -16.90 -1.09 -10.80
N SER A 170 -18.14 -0.68 -10.57
CA SER A 170 -18.76 0.48 -11.23
C SER A 170 -18.03 1.81 -11.02
N ILE A 171 -17.27 1.96 -9.91
CA ILE A 171 -16.52 3.21 -9.64
C ILE A 171 -15.10 3.21 -10.21
N LEU A 172 -14.61 2.07 -10.70
CA LEU A 172 -13.21 1.91 -11.10
C LEU A 172 -12.91 2.54 -12.47
N GLY A 173 -13.93 2.82 -13.28
CA GLY A 173 -13.80 3.49 -14.59
C GLY A 173 -12.85 2.76 -15.53
N SER A 174 -11.99 3.52 -16.22
CA SER A 174 -11.05 3.00 -17.22
C SER A 174 -9.79 2.34 -16.64
N GLY A 175 -9.69 2.14 -15.32
CA GLY A 175 -8.60 1.37 -14.75
C GLY A 175 -7.89 2.01 -13.54
N TYR A 176 -6.87 1.29 -13.08
CA TYR A 176 -5.98 1.71 -12.00
C TYR A 176 -4.99 2.77 -12.54
N ILE A 177 -5.28 4.03 -12.32
CA ILE A 177 -4.39 5.11 -12.74
C ILE A 177 -3.53 5.50 -11.53
N VAL A 178 -2.24 5.32 -11.64
CA VAL A 178 -1.26 5.65 -10.60
C VAL A 178 -0.37 6.79 -11.09
N HIS A 179 0.10 7.60 -10.14
CA HIS A 179 1.17 8.55 -10.41
C HIS A 179 2.48 7.80 -10.65
N ASP A 180 3.14 8.08 -11.78
CA ASP A 180 4.47 7.56 -12.06
C ASP A 180 5.42 7.79 -10.88
N GLY A 181 6.09 6.72 -10.45
CA GLY A 181 7.06 6.75 -9.36
C GLY A 181 6.47 6.75 -7.96
N LEU A 182 5.17 6.39 -7.78
CA LEU A 182 4.56 6.14 -6.46
C LEU A 182 4.34 4.63 -6.27
N GLY A 183 4.69 4.11 -5.10
CA GLY A 183 4.56 2.69 -4.76
C GLY A 183 5.79 1.84 -5.05
N PRO A 184 5.75 0.55 -4.68
CA PRO A 184 6.85 -0.38 -4.84
C PRO A 184 7.34 -0.50 -6.29
N ASP A 185 8.64 -0.31 -6.48
CA ASP A 185 9.35 -0.46 -7.74
C ASP A 185 10.76 -0.95 -7.44
N ALA A 186 11.08 -2.17 -7.87
CA ALA A 186 12.37 -2.80 -7.59
C ALA A 186 13.56 -2.12 -8.29
N THR A 187 13.31 -1.33 -9.33
CA THR A 187 14.35 -0.57 -10.04
C THR A 187 14.76 0.69 -9.29
N VAL A 188 14.01 1.09 -8.25
CA VAL A 188 14.24 2.30 -7.48
C VAL A 188 14.54 1.96 -6.02
N ALA A 189 15.77 2.21 -5.58
CA ALA A 189 16.21 1.92 -4.20
C ALA A 189 15.35 2.60 -3.11
N GLN A 190 14.77 3.77 -3.42
CA GLN A 190 13.90 4.54 -2.53
C GLN A 190 12.71 5.07 -3.34
N PHE A 191 11.55 4.47 -3.17
CA PHE A 191 10.29 4.91 -3.80
C PHE A 191 9.37 5.60 -2.78
N PRO A 192 8.59 6.61 -3.20
CA PRO A 192 7.53 7.19 -2.37
C PRO A 192 6.42 6.17 -2.13
N MET A 193 5.91 6.09 -0.89
CA MET A 193 4.76 5.25 -0.53
C MET A 193 3.44 5.97 -0.72
N GLY A 194 2.34 5.21 -0.73
CA GLY A 194 0.97 5.73 -0.64
C GLY A 194 0.19 5.62 -1.94
N GLU A 195 0.55 4.69 -2.82
CA GLU A 195 -0.16 4.39 -4.06
C GLU A 195 -1.61 4.00 -3.80
N ASP A 196 -1.86 3.12 -2.81
CA ASP A 196 -3.21 2.69 -2.42
C ASP A 196 -4.03 3.86 -1.90
N THR A 197 -3.42 4.71 -1.04
CA THR A 197 -4.05 5.91 -0.52
C THR A 197 -4.38 6.91 -1.63
N ALA A 198 -3.46 7.11 -2.59
CA ALA A 198 -3.69 8.00 -3.73
C ALA A 198 -4.84 7.49 -4.61
N PHE A 199 -4.91 6.18 -4.82
CA PHE A 199 -6.00 5.54 -5.56
C PHE A 199 -7.35 5.75 -4.85
N ALA A 200 -7.43 5.42 -3.57
CA ALA A 200 -8.65 5.55 -2.79
C ALA A 200 -9.13 7.01 -2.68
N LEU A 201 -8.22 7.96 -2.42
CA LEU A 201 -8.53 9.40 -2.38
C LEU A 201 -9.04 9.94 -3.72
N ARG A 202 -8.54 9.43 -4.85
CA ARG A 202 -9.05 9.81 -6.16
C ARG A 202 -10.50 9.36 -6.35
N LEU A 203 -10.83 8.14 -5.93
CA LEU A 203 -12.21 7.64 -5.98
C LEU A 203 -13.13 8.44 -5.04
N GLU A 204 -12.67 8.77 -3.84
CA GLU A 204 -13.38 9.62 -2.88
C GLU A 204 -13.65 11.02 -3.46
N LYS A 205 -12.66 11.64 -4.10
CA LYS A 205 -12.80 12.93 -4.78
C LYS A 205 -13.83 12.89 -5.91
N ASN A 206 -14.03 11.74 -6.53
CA ASN A 206 -15.06 11.50 -7.54
C ASN A 206 -16.42 11.12 -6.94
N GLY A 207 -16.60 11.27 -5.63
CA GLY A 207 -17.88 11.08 -4.94
C GLY A 207 -18.06 9.69 -4.31
N ALA A 208 -17.11 8.76 -4.43
CA ALA A 208 -17.20 7.47 -3.76
C ALA A 208 -17.05 7.64 -2.24
N LYS A 209 -17.88 6.92 -1.47
CA LYS A 209 -17.82 6.89 -0.01
C LYS A 209 -17.16 5.62 0.47
N ALA A 210 -16.42 5.70 1.58
CA ALA A 210 -15.71 4.57 2.16
C ALA A 210 -16.30 4.15 3.51
N PHE A 211 -16.30 2.83 3.75
CA PHE A 211 -16.75 2.19 4.98
C PHE A 211 -15.67 1.20 5.47
N HIS A 212 -15.41 1.20 6.76
CA HIS A 212 -14.51 0.21 7.38
C HIS A 212 -15.35 -0.76 8.24
N SER A 213 -15.07 -2.05 8.09
CA SER A 213 -15.63 -3.10 8.94
C SER A 213 -14.54 -4.00 9.51
N ARG A 214 -14.82 -4.61 10.65
CA ARG A 214 -13.92 -5.56 11.31
C ARG A 214 -14.09 -7.00 10.81
N HIS A 215 -15.16 -7.29 10.08
CA HIS A 215 -15.51 -8.66 9.72
C HIS A 215 -14.73 -9.20 8.52
N PRO A 216 -14.52 -8.49 7.39
CA PRO A 216 -13.57 -8.98 6.40
C PRO A 216 -12.15 -8.88 6.97
N GLY A 217 -11.64 -9.98 7.55
CA GLY A 217 -10.38 -10.00 8.27
C GLY A 217 -9.23 -10.67 7.52
N VAL A 218 -8.04 -10.07 7.57
CA VAL A 218 -6.78 -10.70 7.12
C VAL A 218 -5.70 -10.57 8.19
N ARG A 219 -4.76 -11.54 8.19
CA ARG A 219 -3.49 -11.44 8.92
C ARG A 219 -2.38 -11.08 7.91
N HIS A 220 -1.68 -9.98 8.12
CA HIS A 220 -0.59 -9.52 7.26
C HIS A 220 0.73 -10.08 7.77
N ILE A 221 1.44 -10.83 6.94
CA ILE A 221 2.71 -11.47 7.28
C ILE A 221 3.79 -10.40 7.40
N VAL A 222 4.27 -10.18 8.62
CA VAL A 222 5.35 -9.23 8.89
C VAL A 222 6.66 -10.00 9.05
N ARG A 223 7.49 -9.94 8.01
CA ARG A 223 8.78 -10.66 7.96
C ARG A 223 9.73 -10.16 9.03
N LYS A 224 10.54 -11.05 9.61
CA LYS A 224 11.57 -10.72 10.63
C LYS A 224 12.52 -9.61 10.20
N GLY A 225 12.82 -9.50 8.92
CA GLY A 225 13.66 -8.42 8.37
C GLY A 225 13.03 -7.03 8.43
N TYR A 226 11.74 -6.91 8.73
CA TYR A 226 10.99 -5.64 8.72
C TYR A 226 10.77 -5.05 10.12
N VAL A 227 11.14 -5.77 11.18
CA VAL A 227 10.94 -5.33 12.57
C VAL A 227 12.17 -4.65 13.20
N ASN A 228 13.19 -4.30 12.42
CA ASN A 228 14.39 -3.62 12.88
C ASN A 228 14.35 -2.10 12.66
N GLU A 229 15.13 -1.36 13.47
CA GLU A 229 15.18 0.11 13.42
C GLU A 229 15.52 0.64 12.02
N GLY A 230 16.50 0.05 11.34
CA GLY A 230 16.97 0.53 10.05
C GLY A 230 15.89 0.44 8.97
N TRP A 231 15.14 -0.65 8.93
CA TRP A 231 14.02 -0.82 7.99
C TRP A 231 12.89 0.17 8.30
N VAL A 232 12.53 0.30 9.59
CA VAL A 232 11.46 1.20 10.05
C VAL A 232 11.77 2.65 9.68
N LEU A 233 12.99 3.11 9.89
CA LEU A 233 13.39 4.48 9.55
C LEU A 233 13.41 4.72 8.03
N ARG A 234 13.87 3.74 7.23
CA ARG A 234 13.76 3.82 5.76
C ARG A 234 12.30 3.89 5.29
N ARG A 235 11.40 3.16 5.95
CA ARG A 235 9.95 3.24 5.67
C ARG A 235 9.40 4.64 6.00
N GLY A 236 9.86 5.26 7.11
CA GLY A 236 9.53 6.65 7.45
C GLY A 236 9.97 7.65 6.40
N GLU A 237 11.16 7.48 5.81
CA GLU A 237 11.61 8.32 4.71
C GLU A 237 10.73 8.15 3.46
N ARG A 238 10.42 6.91 3.05
CA ARG A 238 9.50 6.63 1.93
C ARG A 238 8.11 7.22 2.15
N TYR A 239 7.59 7.13 3.37
CA TYR A 239 6.33 7.75 3.77
C TYR A 239 6.38 9.28 3.62
N GLY A 240 7.46 9.92 4.09
CA GLY A 240 7.67 11.36 3.92
C GLY A 240 7.71 11.80 2.45
N MET A 241 8.35 11.02 1.58
CA MET A 241 8.33 11.24 0.13
C MET A 241 6.91 11.15 -0.43
N GLY A 242 6.16 10.11 -0.04
CA GLY A 242 4.79 9.88 -0.48
C GLY A 242 3.82 10.99 -0.07
N LEU A 243 3.96 11.52 1.17
CA LEU A 243 3.13 12.64 1.64
C LEU A 243 3.14 13.84 0.71
N VAL A 244 4.28 14.17 0.12
CA VAL A 244 4.41 15.32 -0.81
C VAL A 244 3.60 15.10 -2.08
N ILE A 245 3.44 13.85 -2.51
CA ILE A 245 2.70 13.48 -3.73
C ILE A 245 1.21 13.31 -3.43
N VAL A 246 0.90 12.55 -2.37
CA VAL A 246 -0.47 12.15 -2.04
C VAL A 246 -1.26 13.26 -1.36
N ARG A 247 -0.58 14.11 -0.56
CA ARG A 247 -1.18 15.18 0.22
C ARG A 247 -0.46 16.52 -0.01
N PRO A 248 -0.41 17.01 -1.24
CA PRO A 248 0.22 18.30 -1.56
C PRO A 248 -0.42 19.46 -0.78
N ASP A 249 -1.71 19.36 -0.44
CA ASP A 249 -2.46 20.30 0.39
C ASP A 249 -1.80 20.60 1.74
N LEU A 250 -1.09 19.63 2.32
CA LEU A 250 -0.34 19.82 3.57
C LEU A 250 0.84 20.81 3.43
N PHE A 251 1.27 21.08 2.21
CA PHE A 251 2.45 21.90 1.89
C PHE A 251 2.15 23.20 1.13
N ASP A 252 0.94 23.34 0.55
CA ASP A 252 0.58 24.50 -0.30
C ASP A 252 0.50 25.80 0.49
N ARG A 253 0.09 25.75 1.75
CA ARG A 253 -0.03 26.91 2.65
C ARG A 253 1.27 27.31 3.35
N LYS A 254 2.37 26.58 3.12
CA LYS A 254 3.64 26.82 3.81
C LYS A 254 4.54 27.70 2.97
N THR A 255 5.22 28.65 3.62
CA THR A 255 6.23 29.45 2.96
C THR A 255 7.31 28.56 2.35
N LYS A 256 7.53 28.71 1.05
CA LYS A 256 8.55 27.99 0.28
C LYS A 256 9.62 28.96 -0.17
N ILE A 257 10.90 28.61 -0.02
CA ILE A 257 12.04 29.32 -0.63
C ILE A 257 12.72 28.34 -1.57
N GLY A 258 12.87 28.76 -2.84
CA GLY A 258 13.44 27.89 -3.86
C GLY A 258 12.68 26.56 -4.05
N GLY A 259 11.35 26.53 -3.78
CA GLY A 259 10.51 25.34 -3.87
C GLY A 259 10.57 24.41 -2.63
N LEU A 260 11.39 24.70 -1.61
CA LEU A 260 11.50 23.90 -0.39
C LEU A 260 10.62 24.46 0.74
N PRO A 261 9.90 23.62 1.49
CA PRO A 261 9.11 24.04 2.64
C PRO A 261 10.05 24.39 3.81
N ILE A 262 10.28 25.69 4.05
CA ILE A 262 11.25 26.22 5.00
C ILE A 262 11.07 25.61 6.39
N ALA A 263 9.85 25.57 6.90
CA ALA A 263 9.56 25.03 8.22
C ALA A 263 10.01 23.57 8.37
N SER A 264 9.86 22.76 7.30
CA SER A 264 10.32 21.37 7.31
C SER A 264 11.85 21.29 7.24
N ALA A 265 12.49 22.14 6.43
CA ALA A 265 13.94 22.19 6.30
C ALA A 265 14.60 22.63 7.61
N LEU A 266 14.13 23.72 8.23
CA LEU A 266 14.65 24.21 9.52
C LEU A 266 14.48 23.19 10.65
N ARG A 267 13.30 22.57 10.75
CA ARG A 267 13.06 21.52 11.74
C ARG A 267 13.93 20.29 11.52
N TRP A 268 14.16 19.90 10.28
CA TRP A 268 15.09 18.82 9.97
C TRP A 268 16.50 19.17 10.40
N LEU A 269 17.00 20.37 10.05
CA LEU A 269 18.34 20.85 10.41
C LEU A 269 18.54 20.88 11.93
N LEU A 270 17.57 21.38 12.69
CA LEU A 270 17.62 21.42 14.16
C LEU A 270 17.61 20.02 14.80
N MET A 271 17.02 19.03 14.14
CA MET A 271 16.95 17.66 14.65
C MET A 271 18.20 16.82 14.36
N VAL A 272 19.04 17.23 13.40
CA VAL A 272 20.26 16.48 13.04
C VAL A 272 21.20 16.29 14.24
N PRO A 273 21.60 17.33 14.99
CA PRO A 273 22.47 17.16 16.16
C PRO A 273 21.84 16.23 17.21
N ALA A 274 20.57 16.46 17.54
CA ALA A 274 19.85 15.64 18.51
C ALA A 274 19.82 14.17 18.09
N SER A 275 19.58 13.88 16.81
CA SER A 275 19.53 12.50 16.29
C SER A 275 20.88 11.78 16.36
N VAL A 276 21.99 12.49 16.16
CA VAL A 276 23.35 11.93 16.30
C VAL A 276 23.61 11.53 17.76
N VAL A 277 23.22 12.40 18.70
CA VAL A 277 23.37 12.13 20.12
C VAL A 277 22.51 10.96 20.58
N VAL A 278 21.21 10.98 20.24
CA VAL A 278 20.27 9.95 20.71
C VAL A 278 20.54 8.55 20.13
N LYS A 279 21.21 8.44 18.98
CA LYS A 279 21.64 7.12 18.43
C LYS A 279 22.60 6.37 19.34
N ARG A 280 23.31 7.07 20.25
CA ARG A 280 24.24 6.46 21.21
C ARG A 280 23.55 5.83 22.42
N PHE A 281 22.25 6.10 22.61
CA PHE A 281 21.48 5.56 23.73
C PHE A 281 20.66 4.35 23.31
N PRO A 282 20.26 3.47 24.26
CA PRO A 282 19.35 2.39 24.00
C PRO A 282 18.06 2.87 23.34
N LEU A 283 17.46 2.04 22.51
CA LEU A 283 16.24 2.40 21.79
C LEU A 283 15.06 2.55 22.77
N SER A 284 14.62 3.77 22.93
CA SER A 284 13.50 4.19 23.79
C SER A 284 12.44 4.88 22.97
N GLY A 285 11.26 5.10 23.57
CA GLY A 285 10.17 5.81 22.89
C GLY A 285 10.55 7.22 22.43
N VAL A 286 11.32 7.96 23.24
CA VAL A 286 11.80 9.30 22.87
C VAL A 286 12.77 9.24 21.71
N ARG A 287 13.77 8.34 21.78
CA ARG A 287 14.71 8.11 20.69
C ARG A 287 13.99 7.76 19.39
N PHE A 288 13.07 6.79 19.44
CA PHE A 288 12.32 6.38 18.27
C PHE A 288 11.54 7.54 17.65
N LYS A 289 10.76 8.30 18.45
CA LYS A 289 9.97 9.43 17.96
C LYS A 289 10.82 10.48 17.26
N LEU A 290 12.02 10.79 17.80
CA LEU A 290 12.94 11.75 17.19
C LEU A 290 13.48 11.24 15.85
N LEU A 291 13.96 9.99 15.81
CA LEU A 291 14.52 9.40 14.59
C LEU A 291 13.44 9.21 13.49
N TRP A 292 12.26 8.79 13.87
CA TRP A 292 11.12 8.69 12.97
C TRP A 292 10.76 10.05 12.35
N ALA A 293 10.56 11.06 13.20
CA ALA A 293 10.25 12.41 12.74
C ALA A 293 11.33 12.99 11.83
N GLN A 294 12.60 12.69 12.10
CA GLN A 294 13.72 13.08 11.23
C GLN A 294 13.65 12.36 9.88
N SER A 295 13.44 11.04 9.88
CA SER A 295 13.34 10.24 8.63
C SER A 295 12.20 10.70 7.74
N VAL A 296 11.01 10.97 8.30
CA VAL A 296 9.88 11.51 7.55
C VAL A 296 10.21 12.86 6.92
N ARG A 297 10.84 13.78 7.69
CA ARG A 297 11.24 15.09 7.15
C ARG A 297 12.32 14.99 6.08
N GLN A 298 13.25 14.07 6.24
CA GLN A 298 14.25 13.77 5.20
C GLN A 298 13.58 13.33 3.90
N GLY A 299 12.58 12.46 3.98
CA GLY A 299 11.81 12.04 2.83
C GLY A 299 11.07 13.20 2.15
N ILE A 300 10.42 14.06 2.95
CA ILE A 300 9.75 15.27 2.43
C ILE A 300 10.74 16.13 1.64
N LEU A 301 11.89 16.46 2.23
CA LEU A 301 12.90 17.30 1.58
C LEU A 301 13.45 16.66 0.31
N ARG A 302 13.75 15.35 0.34
CA ARG A 302 14.23 14.59 -0.81
C ARG A 302 13.24 14.66 -1.97
N GLN A 303 11.95 14.50 -1.69
CA GLN A 303 10.93 14.55 -2.74
C GLN A 303 10.78 15.94 -3.36
N PHE A 304 10.82 17.00 -2.56
CA PHE A 304 10.82 18.37 -3.09
C PHE A 304 12.03 18.67 -3.96
N LEU A 305 13.24 18.23 -3.55
CA LEU A 305 14.46 18.38 -4.34
C LEU A 305 14.36 17.62 -5.69
N LYS A 306 13.81 16.40 -5.67
CA LYS A 306 13.59 15.59 -6.88
C LYS A 306 12.64 16.32 -7.85
N GLN A 307 11.51 16.82 -7.36
CA GLN A 307 10.54 17.56 -8.19
C GLN A 307 11.15 18.84 -8.82
N ARG A 308 11.95 19.57 -8.04
CA ARG A 308 12.67 20.77 -8.53
C ARG A 308 13.65 20.41 -9.64
N SER A 309 14.43 19.34 -9.47
CA SER A 309 15.39 18.87 -10.48
C SER A 309 14.69 18.51 -11.80
N THR A 310 13.53 17.86 -11.73
CA THR A 310 12.74 17.49 -12.91
C THR A 310 12.18 18.73 -13.60
N MET A 311 11.62 19.69 -12.86
CA MET A 311 11.14 20.96 -13.43
C MET A 311 12.24 21.76 -14.15
N ASN A 312 13.42 21.85 -13.54
CA ASN A 312 14.54 22.55 -14.16
C ASN A 312 14.96 21.87 -15.48
N LYS A 313 15.06 20.54 -15.52
CA LYS A 313 15.39 19.80 -16.75
C LYS A 313 14.37 20.06 -17.86
N THR A 314 13.07 20.10 -17.54
CA THR A 314 12.01 20.37 -18.52
C THR A 314 12.12 21.80 -19.07
N ILE A 315 12.39 22.80 -18.22
CA ILE A 315 12.58 24.20 -18.65
C ILE A 315 13.80 24.31 -19.58
N TYR A 316 14.95 23.71 -19.23
CA TYR A 316 16.14 23.78 -20.05
C TYR A 316 15.99 23.03 -21.38
N SER A 317 15.25 21.90 -21.43
CA SER A 317 14.98 21.18 -22.69
C SER A 317 14.07 21.98 -23.64
N GLN A 318 13.16 22.80 -23.11
CA GLN A 318 12.28 23.69 -23.91
C GLN A 318 12.98 24.95 -24.39
N VAL A 319 13.98 25.46 -23.65
CA VAL A 319 14.75 26.66 -24.02
C VAL A 319 15.87 26.31 -25.01
N GLY A 320 16.42 25.09 -24.96
CA GLY A 320 17.45 24.64 -25.90
C GLY A 320 16.93 24.11 -27.25
N ALA A 321 15.59 24.06 -27.42
CA ALA A 321 14.92 23.62 -28.66
C ALA A 321 14.39 24.82 -29.51
N LYS A 322 14.74 26.04 -29.16
CA LYS A 322 14.57 27.25 -29.96
C LYS A 322 15.92 27.75 -30.49
#